data_c0284adf37704d972902c9fd8d4ef076
#
_entry.id   c0284adf37704d972902c9fd8d4ef076
#
_cell.length_a   1.000
_cell.length_b   1.000
_cell.length_c   1.000
_cell.angle_alpha   90.00
_cell.angle_beta   90.00
_cell.angle_gamma   90.00
#
_symmetry.space_group_name_H-M   'P 1'
#
loop_
_entity.id
_entity.type
_entity.pdbx_description
1 polymer ?
#
loop_
_entity_poly.entity_id
_entity_poly.type
_entity_poly.pdbx_seq_one_letter_code
_entity_poly.pdbx_strand_id
1 'polypeptide(L)'
;MKNTNFDMNSFISPDVSYAPVYIWVWNDICTREIIDTQLAEMQRLGIRAFYILPEPKEFRPNSMPTNLEPEYLSDEYAELCLYAFEQGKKLGMHCWIYDEGGWPSGSACGKVMKDRPEFGRETLAWHEISFAEGEVYKKSDSDILAGFINNEIIEDGYIFPEDSVVTEYFIKKDTSGSYPDLLNKSATEYFIETTHKKYKLCDNVTAVFAPSCKKSCRDSGKCSYFAPLL
;
A
#
# COMPACT_ATOMS: atom_id res chain seq x y z
N MET A 1 2.27 -36.47 -14.06
CA MET A 1 3.35 -35.83 -13.29
C MET A 1 4.55 -35.71 -14.22
N LYS A 2 4.99 -34.49 -14.56
CA LYS A 2 6.23 -34.32 -15.31
C LYS A 2 7.38 -34.68 -14.37
N ASN A 3 8.15 -35.69 -14.70
CA ASN A 3 9.40 -36.00 -14.01
C ASN A 3 10.35 -34.81 -14.23
N THR A 4 10.37 -33.88 -13.30
CA THR A 4 11.41 -32.84 -13.26
C THR A 4 12.64 -33.51 -12.71
N ASN A 5 13.54 -33.92 -13.59
CA ASN A 5 14.84 -34.41 -13.16
C ASN A 5 15.50 -33.29 -12.33
N PHE A 6 15.86 -33.62 -11.10
CA PHE A 6 16.62 -32.70 -10.24
C PHE A 6 17.98 -32.40 -10.91
N ASP A 7 18.22 -31.12 -11.18
CA ASP A 7 19.51 -30.69 -11.77
C ASP A 7 20.43 -30.19 -10.65
N MET A 8 21.45 -30.99 -10.39
CA MET A 8 22.46 -30.72 -9.36
C MET A 8 23.24 -29.43 -9.66
N ASN A 9 23.50 -29.09 -10.92
CA ASN A 9 24.24 -27.89 -11.27
C ASN A 9 23.43 -26.62 -10.94
N SER A 10 22.16 -26.61 -11.28
CA SER A 10 21.24 -25.53 -10.91
C SER A 10 21.01 -25.42 -9.39
N PHE A 11 21.16 -26.53 -8.65
CA PHE A 11 21.10 -26.50 -7.19
C PHE A 11 22.36 -25.91 -6.56
N ILE A 12 23.55 -26.28 -7.05
CA ILE A 12 24.84 -25.80 -6.54
C ILE A 12 25.07 -24.33 -6.92
N SER A 13 24.64 -23.93 -8.13
CA SER A 13 24.78 -22.58 -8.66
C SER A 13 23.43 -22.10 -9.19
N PRO A 14 22.51 -21.72 -8.29
CA PRO A 14 21.18 -21.30 -8.67
C PRO A 14 21.20 -19.99 -9.47
N ASP A 15 20.26 -19.86 -10.39
CA ASP A 15 20.01 -18.59 -11.08
C ASP A 15 19.75 -17.45 -10.09
N VAL A 16 20.09 -16.24 -10.48
CA VAL A 16 19.93 -15.05 -9.64
C VAL A 16 18.46 -14.78 -9.26
N SER A 17 17.50 -15.27 -10.02
CA SER A 17 16.07 -15.18 -9.69
C SER A 17 15.69 -15.92 -8.40
N TYR A 18 16.54 -16.84 -7.93
CA TYR A 18 16.38 -17.52 -6.64
C TYR A 18 17.19 -16.88 -5.50
N ALA A 19 17.93 -15.79 -5.78
CA ALA A 19 18.71 -15.11 -4.76
C ALA A 19 17.78 -14.38 -3.76
N PRO A 20 18.17 -14.30 -2.48
CA PRO A 20 17.48 -13.42 -1.53
C PRO A 20 17.51 -11.98 -2.02
N VAL A 21 16.38 -11.29 -1.88
CA VAL A 21 16.28 -9.85 -2.17
C VAL A 21 16.42 -9.08 -0.86
N TYR A 22 17.43 -8.22 -0.78
CA TYR A 22 17.76 -7.49 0.42
C TYR A 22 17.08 -6.11 0.42
N ILE A 23 16.67 -5.69 1.62
CA ILE A 23 16.17 -4.32 1.85
C ILE A 23 17.36 -3.39 1.88
N TRP A 24 17.32 -2.35 1.04
CA TRP A 24 18.24 -1.24 1.10
C TRP A 24 17.48 0.00 1.59
N VAL A 25 17.63 0.27 2.88
CA VAL A 25 16.93 1.38 3.53
C VAL A 25 17.58 2.70 3.16
N TRP A 26 16.79 3.62 2.62
CA TRP A 26 17.17 5.00 2.37
C TRP A 26 16.53 5.91 3.41
N ASN A 27 17.29 6.26 4.42
CA ASN A 27 16.82 7.06 5.56
C ASN A 27 17.77 8.22 5.93
N ASP A 28 18.75 8.49 5.10
CA ASP A 28 19.73 9.57 5.27
C ASP A 28 20.03 10.21 3.91
N ILE A 29 20.99 11.14 3.88
CA ILE A 29 21.40 11.82 2.65
C ILE A 29 21.87 10.79 1.63
N CYS A 30 21.24 10.81 0.45
CA CYS A 30 21.60 9.96 -0.69
C CYS A 30 22.32 10.80 -1.75
N THR A 31 23.52 10.35 -2.13
CA THR A 31 24.26 10.90 -3.27
C THR A 31 24.74 9.78 -4.18
N ARG A 32 25.16 10.11 -5.40
CA ARG A 32 25.69 9.10 -6.33
C ARG A 32 26.92 8.40 -5.76
N GLU A 33 27.79 9.11 -5.05
CA GLU A 33 28.99 8.56 -4.43
C GLU A 33 28.66 7.56 -3.31
N ILE A 34 27.65 7.86 -2.51
CA ILE A 34 27.16 6.95 -1.46
C ILE A 34 26.54 5.71 -2.10
N ILE A 35 25.74 5.89 -3.16
CA ILE A 35 25.12 4.80 -3.90
C ILE A 35 26.20 3.86 -4.47
N ASP A 36 27.21 4.40 -5.15
CA ASP A 36 28.28 3.62 -5.75
C ASP A 36 29.07 2.85 -4.69
N THR A 37 29.37 3.49 -3.56
CA THR A 37 30.10 2.89 -2.45
C THR A 37 29.32 1.71 -1.85
N GLN A 38 28.02 1.93 -1.59
CA GLN A 38 27.18 0.89 -0.97
C GLN A 38 26.91 -0.27 -1.94
N LEU A 39 26.68 0.00 -3.23
CA LEU A 39 26.52 -1.04 -4.23
C LEU A 39 27.80 -1.89 -4.41
N ALA A 40 28.97 -1.26 -4.40
CA ALA A 40 30.25 -1.97 -4.46
C ALA A 40 30.41 -2.89 -3.24
N GLU A 41 30.04 -2.43 -2.04
CA GLU A 41 30.09 -3.24 -0.84
C GLU A 41 29.07 -4.39 -0.87
N MET A 42 27.84 -4.14 -1.34
CA MET A 42 26.84 -5.18 -1.55
C MET A 42 27.37 -6.26 -2.51
N GLN A 43 28.00 -5.85 -3.61
CA GLN A 43 28.61 -6.79 -4.56
C GLN A 43 29.72 -7.60 -3.91
N ARG A 44 30.62 -6.95 -3.12
CA ARG A 44 31.71 -7.63 -2.39
C ARG A 44 31.17 -8.69 -1.41
N LEU A 45 30.01 -8.44 -0.80
CA LEU A 45 29.33 -9.36 0.13
C LEU A 45 28.50 -10.44 -0.59
N GLY A 46 28.46 -10.44 -1.91
CA GLY A 46 27.71 -11.43 -2.69
C GLY A 46 26.21 -11.18 -2.77
N ILE A 47 25.75 -9.98 -2.43
CA ILE A 47 24.36 -9.57 -2.60
C ILE A 47 24.07 -9.43 -4.10
N ARG A 48 23.04 -10.12 -4.56
CA ARG A 48 22.68 -10.22 -5.98
C ARG A 48 21.34 -9.58 -6.33
N ALA A 49 20.54 -9.21 -5.33
CA ALA A 49 19.25 -8.56 -5.53
C ALA A 49 18.93 -7.64 -4.35
N PHE A 50 18.31 -6.50 -4.64
CA PHE A 50 17.88 -5.53 -3.62
C PHE A 50 16.61 -4.80 -4.03
N TYR A 51 15.94 -4.19 -3.05
CA TYR A 51 14.96 -3.15 -3.27
C TYR A 51 15.21 -1.97 -2.33
N ILE A 52 14.92 -0.75 -2.84
CA ILE A 52 15.04 0.46 -2.06
C ILE A 52 13.77 0.64 -1.22
N LEU A 53 13.93 0.69 0.11
CA LEU A 53 12.87 1.09 1.03
C LEU A 53 13.12 2.54 1.46
N PRO A 54 12.35 3.51 0.95
CA PRO A 54 12.47 4.88 1.43
C PRO A 54 11.82 5.02 2.81
N GLU A 55 12.52 5.70 3.71
CA GLU A 55 11.99 6.13 5.00
C GLU A 55 11.98 7.65 5.07
N PRO A 56 11.00 8.33 4.45
CA PRO A 56 10.89 9.77 4.49
C PRO A 56 10.60 10.28 5.90
N LYS A 57 10.81 11.58 6.14
CA LYS A 57 10.64 12.22 7.45
C LYS A 57 9.23 12.04 8.04
N GLU A 58 8.24 11.91 7.17
CA GLU A 58 6.83 11.72 7.53
C GLU A 58 6.51 10.28 7.96
N PHE A 59 7.37 9.30 7.67
CA PHE A 59 7.06 7.88 7.87
C PHE A 59 6.89 7.51 9.34
N ARG A 60 7.83 7.94 10.20
CA ARG A 60 7.81 7.67 11.65
C ARG A 60 8.44 8.82 12.43
N PRO A 61 7.90 10.02 12.36
CA PRO A 61 8.57 11.24 12.83
C PRO A 61 8.94 11.22 14.31
N ASN A 62 8.19 10.47 15.14
CA ASN A 62 8.39 10.44 16.59
C ASN A 62 9.20 9.23 17.08
N SER A 63 9.35 8.19 16.27
CA SER A 63 9.98 6.93 16.71
C SER A 63 11.24 6.57 15.93
N MET A 64 11.34 7.00 14.70
CA MET A 64 12.50 6.75 13.83
C MET A 64 12.76 8.02 13.00
N PRO A 65 13.40 9.03 13.60
CA PRO A 65 13.76 10.24 12.86
C PRO A 65 14.71 9.86 11.72
N THR A 66 14.41 10.36 10.53
CA THR A 66 15.21 10.13 9.34
C THR A 66 15.64 11.46 8.74
N ASN A 67 16.74 11.45 7.99
CA ASN A 67 17.27 12.60 7.28
C ASN A 67 17.27 12.39 5.77
N LEU A 68 16.33 11.59 5.27
CA LEU A 68 16.28 11.29 3.83
C LEU A 68 16.30 12.57 3.00
N GLU A 69 17.32 12.71 2.19
CA GLU A 69 17.51 13.73 1.19
C GLU A 69 18.05 13.07 -0.10
N PRO A 70 17.56 13.51 -1.28
CA PRO A 70 16.51 14.51 -1.53
C PRO A 70 15.14 14.06 -1.03
N GLU A 71 14.18 15.01 -1.02
CA GLU A 71 12.79 14.77 -0.56
C GLU A 71 12.17 13.59 -1.31
N TYR A 72 11.53 12.70 -0.56
CA TYR A 72 10.83 11.53 -1.10
C TYR A 72 9.81 11.94 -2.18
N LEU A 73 9.81 11.23 -3.30
CA LEU A 73 9.02 11.50 -4.51
C LEU A 73 9.32 12.82 -5.23
N SER A 74 10.40 13.52 -4.88
CA SER A 74 10.93 14.60 -5.74
C SER A 74 11.52 14.01 -7.03
N ASP A 75 11.78 14.86 -8.01
CA ASP A 75 12.40 14.42 -9.25
C ASP A 75 13.86 14.01 -9.02
N GLU A 76 14.57 14.72 -8.13
CA GLU A 76 15.92 14.36 -7.70
C GLU A 76 15.98 12.99 -7.01
N TYR A 77 14.99 12.68 -6.15
CA TYR A 77 14.88 11.36 -5.54
C TYR A 77 14.68 10.27 -6.61
N ALA A 78 13.77 10.51 -7.57
CA ALA A 78 13.52 9.58 -8.66
C ALA A 78 14.79 9.36 -9.53
N GLU A 79 15.56 10.43 -9.84
CA GLU A 79 16.81 10.33 -10.57
C GLU A 79 17.85 9.48 -9.82
N LEU A 80 17.95 9.61 -8.49
CA LEU A 80 18.86 8.77 -7.70
C LEU A 80 18.42 7.31 -7.67
N CYS A 81 17.11 7.03 -7.61
CA CYS A 81 16.60 5.66 -7.73
C CYS A 81 16.98 5.04 -9.09
N LEU A 82 16.75 5.77 -10.18
CA LEU A 82 17.12 5.35 -11.52
C LEU A 82 18.62 5.07 -11.62
N TYR A 83 19.44 6.00 -11.09
CA TYR A 83 20.89 5.83 -11.04
C TYR A 83 21.29 4.54 -10.28
N ALA A 84 20.70 4.31 -9.11
CA ALA A 84 20.98 3.11 -8.31
C ALA A 84 20.62 1.83 -9.07
N PHE A 85 19.50 1.81 -9.78
CA PHE A 85 19.08 0.66 -10.57
C PHE A 85 19.99 0.44 -11.78
N GLU A 86 20.44 1.50 -12.46
CA GLU A 86 21.41 1.39 -13.56
C GLU A 86 22.76 0.86 -13.09
N GLN A 87 23.28 1.35 -11.97
CA GLN A 87 24.54 0.85 -11.41
C GLN A 87 24.39 -0.59 -10.92
N GLY A 88 23.29 -0.91 -10.21
CA GLY A 88 23.00 -2.28 -9.79
C GLY A 88 22.98 -3.27 -10.97
N LYS A 89 22.32 -2.88 -12.07
CA LYS A 89 22.32 -3.69 -13.31
C LYS A 89 23.72 -3.90 -13.89
N LYS A 90 24.57 -2.85 -13.93
CA LYS A 90 25.96 -2.96 -14.39
C LYS A 90 26.77 -3.94 -13.53
N LEU A 91 26.44 -4.05 -12.24
CA LEU A 91 27.03 -4.99 -11.30
C LEU A 91 26.39 -6.40 -11.33
N GLY A 92 25.44 -6.64 -12.24
CA GLY A 92 24.75 -7.92 -12.38
C GLY A 92 23.70 -8.20 -11.29
N MET A 93 23.21 -7.16 -10.61
CA MET A 93 22.19 -7.27 -9.58
C MET A 93 20.78 -7.15 -10.16
N HIS A 94 19.83 -7.82 -9.54
CA HIS A 94 18.40 -7.62 -9.79
C HIS A 94 17.88 -6.51 -8.88
N CYS A 95 17.20 -5.52 -9.46
CA CYS A 95 16.66 -4.39 -8.76
C CYS A 95 15.14 -4.50 -8.70
N TRP A 96 14.56 -4.32 -7.51
CA TRP A 96 13.13 -4.32 -7.31
C TRP A 96 12.70 -2.93 -6.82
N ILE A 97 11.46 -2.55 -7.11
CA ILE A 97 10.84 -1.37 -6.53
C ILE A 97 10.04 -1.81 -5.30
N TYR A 98 10.24 -1.11 -4.20
CA TYR A 98 9.28 -1.02 -3.13
C TYR A 98 8.31 0.09 -3.49
N ASP A 99 7.01 -0.21 -3.49
CA ASP A 99 6.00 0.63 -4.17
C ASP A 99 5.86 2.03 -3.57
N GLU A 100 6.08 2.18 -2.25
CA GLU A 100 6.04 3.48 -1.60
C GLU A 100 6.87 3.55 -0.31
N GLY A 101 6.99 4.75 0.28
CA GLY A 101 7.45 4.93 1.65
C GLY A 101 6.30 4.73 2.62
N GLY A 102 6.39 3.71 3.46
CA GLY A 102 5.40 3.44 4.50
C GLY A 102 4.53 2.20 4.30
N TRP A 103 3.60 2.01 5.23
CA TRP A 103 2.60 0.93 5.25
C TRP A 103 1.25 1.46 5.76
N PRO A 104 0.15 0.92 5.25
CA PRO A 104 -0.03 0.07 4.08
C PRO A 104 0.11 0.84 2.78
N SER A 105 0.29 0.13 1.65
CA SER A 105 0.40 0.70 0.31
C SER A 105 -0.85 1.46 -0.12
N GLY A 106 -0.67 2.62 -0.76
CA GLY A 106 -1.76 3.46 -1.27
C GLY A 106 -1.76 4.90 -0.75
N SER A 107 -0.98 5.20 0.29
CA SER A 107 -0.96 6.53 0.91
C SER A 107 0.14 7.45 0.39
N ALA A 108 1.19 6.89 -0.22
CA ALA A 108 2.42 7.59 -0.58
C ALA A 108 2.99 8.37 0.62
N CYS A 109 3.13 7.68 1.77
CA CYS A 109 3.53 8.27 3.05
C CYS A 109 2.63 9.45 3.49
N GLY A 110 1.31 9.32 3.26
CA GLY A 110 0.33 10.35 3.60
C GLY A 110 0.15 11.43 2.54
N LYS A 111 0.96 11.45 1.49
CA LYS A 111 0.89 12.49 0.45
C LYS A 111 -0.45 12.50 -0.27
N VAL A 112 -1.03 11.32 -0.56
CA VAL A 112 -2.33 11.23 -1.22
C VAL A 112 -3.39 11.98 -0.42
N MET A 113 -3.49 11.73 0.88
CA MET A 113 -4.48 12.38 1.74
C MET A 113 -4.18 13.86 2.01
N LYS A 114 -2.91 14.25 2.02
CA LYS A 114 -2.49 15.64 2.15
C LYS A 114 -2.93 16.48 0.94
N ASP A 115 -2.74 15.92 -0.26
CA ASP A 115 -3.02 16.62 -1.52
C ASP A 115 -4.51 16.53 -1.90
N ARG A 116 -5.18 15.41 -1.54
CA ARG A 116 -6.54 15.07 -1.96
C ARG A 116 -7.35 14.49 -0.78
N PRO A 117 -7.71 15.32 0.21
CA PRO A 117 -8.44 14.86 1.41
C PRO A 117 -9.82 14.26 1.09
N GLU A 118 -10.41 14.60 -0.07
CA GLU A 118 -11.65 14.01 -0.54
C GLU A 118 -11.57 12.51 -0.84
N PHE A 119 -10.37 11.97 -0.97
CA PHE A 119 -10.14 10.53 -1.18
C PHE A 119 -10.16 9.71 0.12
N GLY A 120 -10.52 10.32 1.26
CA GLY A 120 -10.61 9.62 2.53
C GLY A 120 -11.50 8.38 2.46
N ARG A 121 -11.08 7.33 3.13
CA ARG A 121 -11.77 6.03 3.16
C ARG A 121 -13.20 6.19 3.68
N GLU A 122 -14.13 5.54 3.00
CA GLU A 122 -15.52 5.40 3.43
C GLU A 122 -15.74 4.02 4.06
N THR A 123 -16.49 3.99 5.15
CA THR A 123 -16.86 2.77 5.87
C THR A 123 -18.33 2.76 6.18
N LEU A 124 -18.96 1.59 6.09
CA LEU A 124 -20.30 1.40 6.61
C LEU A 124 -20.23 1.45 8.14
N ALA A 125 -20.99 2.37 8.72
CA ALA A 125 -21.15 2.50 10.16
C ALA A 125 -22.63 2.35 10.53
N TRP A 126 -22.90 2.18 11.79
CA TRP A 126 -24.25 2.03 12.32
C TRP A 126 -24.36 2.60 13.73
N HIS A 127 -25.56 2.94 14.12
CA HIS A 127 -25.94 3.25 15.49
C HIS A 127 -27.33 2.68 15.79
N GLU A 128 -27.69 2.62 17.07
CA GLU A 128 -28.98 2.13 17.53
C GLU A 128 -29.79 3.25 18.14
N ILE A 129 -31.11 3.28 17.84
CA ILE A 129 -32.09 4.24 18.38
C ILE A 129 -33.25 3.46 18.93
N SER A 130 -33.67 3.79 20.16
CA SER A 130 -34.86 3.21 20.80
C SER A 130 -36.09 3.99 20.44
N PHE A 131 -37.17 3.30 20.17
CA PHE A 131 -38.52 3.84 19.94
C PHE A 131 -39.52 3.17 20.86
N ALA A 132 -40.45 3.94 21.41
CA ALA A 132 -41.57 3.41 22.22
C ALA A 132 -42.70 2.91 21.33
N GLU A 133 -43.58 2.06 21.91
CA GLU A 133 -44.84 1.65 21.29
C GLU A 133 -45.63 2.87 20.80
N GLY A 134 -46.11 2.82 19.56
CA GLY A 134 -46.93 3.88 18.95
C GLY A 134 -46.13 5.04 18.34
N GLU A 135 -44.79 5.11 18.54
CA GLU A 135 -43.98 6.09 17.85
C GLU A 135 -43.88 5.80 16.36
N VAL A 136 -43.53 6.82 15.59
CA VAL A 136 -43.40 6.72 14.13
C VAL A 136 -41.92 6.84 13.76
N TYR A 137 -41.42 5.88 13.03
CA TYR A 137 -40.03 5.93 12.54
C TYR A 137 -39.83 7.06 11.54
N LYS A 138 -38.75 7.74 11.73
CA LYS A 138 -38.17 8.66 10.75
C LYS A 138 -36.66 8.55 10.89
N LYS A 139 -35.98 8.42 9.76
CA LYS A 139 -34.50 8.41 9.73
C LYS A 139 -33.94 9.57 10.54
N SER A 140 -32.95 9.29 11.38
CA SER A 140 -32.36 10.29 12.28
C SER A 140 -31.63 11.40 11.54
N ASP A 141 -31.09 11.08 10.33
CA ASP A 141 -30.38 12.01 9.44
C ASP A 141 -30.64 11.66 7.98
N SER A 142 -30.43 12.65 7.09
CA SER A 142 -30.50 12.47 5.61
C SER A 142 -29.50 11.46 5.07
N ASP A 143 -28.39 11.25 5.78
CA ASP A 143 -27.30 10.35 5.37
C ASP A 143 -27.54 8.89 5.76
N ILE A 144 -28.65 8.60 6.47
CA ILE A 144 -29.04 7.23 6.81
C ILE A 144 -29.45 6.47 5.56
N LEU A 145 -28.73 5.40 5.28
CA LEU A 145 -29.02 4.51 4.15
C LEU A 145 -30.26 3.68 4.40
N ALA A 146 -30.34 3.03 5.56
CA ALA A 146 -31.46 2.15 5.92
C ALA A 146 -31.56 1.98 7.43
N GLY A 147 -32.80 1.82 7.94
CA GLY A 147 -33.12 1.38 9.30
C GLY A 147 -33.57 -0.07 9.31
N PHE A 148 -33.17 -0.82 10.33
CA PHE A 148 -33.49 -2.24 10.48
C PHE A 148 -34.07 -2.53 11.86
N ILE A 149 -35.10 -3.39 11.88
CA ILE A 149 -35.60 -4.08 13.08
C ILE A 149 -35.54 -5.57 12.80
N ASN A 150 -34.91 -6.37 13.68
CA ASN A 150 -34.86 -7.83 13.56
C ASN A 150 -34.42 -8.31 12.15
N ASN A 151 -33.45 -7.64 11.51
CA ASN A 151 -33.00 -7.88 10.15
C ASN A 151 -33.99 -7.53 9.01
N GLU A 152 -35.11 -6.88 9.32
CA GLU A 152 -36.04 -6.36 8.32
C GLU A 152 -35.85 -4.85 8.15
N ILE A 153 -35.87 -4.39 6.89
CA ILE A 153 -35.77 -2.96 6.57
C ILE A 153 -37.09 -2.30 6.91
N ILE A 154 -37.00 -1.14 7.55
CA ILE A 154 -38.17 -0.27 7.81
C ILE A 154 -38.00 1.05 7.08
N GLU A 155 -39.12 1.60 6.62
CA GLU A 155 -39.22 2.89 5.93
C GLU A 155 -39.77 3.98 6.83
N ASP A 156 -39.53 5.23 6.47
CA ASP A 156 -40.17 6.36 7.15
C ASP A 156 -41.70 6.22 7.22
N GLY A 157 -42.27 6.44 8.39
CA GLY A 157 -43.69 6.24 8.64
C GLY A 157 -44.04 4.89 9.26
N TYR A 158 -43.09 4.01 9.51
CA TYR A 158 -43.33 2.74 10.25
C TYR A 158 -43.78 3.07 11.69
N ILE A 159 -44.89 2.48 12.15
CA ILE A 159 -45.42 2.65 13.49
C ILE A 159 -45.01 1.43 14.32
N PHE A 160 -44.37 1.68 15.45
CA PHE A 160 -43.87 0.60 16.31
C PHE A 160 -45.02 -0.06 17.09
N PRO A 161 -45.25 -1.38 16.92
CA PRO A 161 -46.29 -2.10 17.66
C PRO A 161 -45.92 -2.37 19.11
N GLU A 162 -44.65 -2.20 19.48
CA GLU A 162 -44.07 -2.40 20.81
C GLU A 162 -42.74 -1.63 20.91
N ASP A 163 -42.20 -1.49 22.12
CA ASP A 163 -40.90 -0.88 22.33
C ASP A 163 -39.83 -1.62 21.52
N SER A 164 -39.09 -0.90 20.71
CA SER A 164 -38.20 -1.48 19.71
C SER A 164 -36.89 -0.71 19.63
N VAL A 165 -35.83 -1.40 19.14
CA VAL A 165 -34.54 -0.80 18.81
C VAL A 165 -34.31 -0.90 17.30
N VAL A 166 -34.05 0.23 16.68
CA VAL A 166 -33.73 0.34 15.26
C VAL A 166 -32.22 0.50 15.10
N THR A 167 -31.62 -0.32 14.24
CA THR A 167 -30.25 -0.15 13.81
C THR A 167 -30.25 0.66 12.51
N GLU A 168 -29.72 1.86 12.54
CA GLU A 168 -29.55 2.71 11.37
C GLU A 168 -28.12 2.59 10.81
N TYR A 169 -28.00 2.37 9.50
CA TYR A 169 -26.72 2.29 8.79
C TYR A 169 -26.46 3.54 7.97
N PHE A 170 -25.23 4.02 7.99
CA PHE A 170 -24.79 5.19 7.24
C PHE A 170 -23.34 5.05 6.74
N ILE A 171 -22.95 5.88 5.77
CA ILE A 171 -21.58 5.98 5.33
C ILE A 171 -20.82 6.97 6.22
N LYS A 172 -19.79 6.45 6.89
CA LYS A 172 -18.85 7.28 7.64
C LYS A 172 -17.59 7.48 6.82
N LYS A 173 -17.31 8.75 6.51
CA LYS A 173 -16.07 9.15 5.85
C LYS A 173 -14.96 9.34 6.88
N ASP A 174 -13.79 8.79 6.61
CA ASP A 174 -12.60 8.99 7.43
C ASP A 174 -12.04 10.40 7.18
N THR A 175 -12.24 11.29 8.16
CA THR A 175 -11.75 12.67 8.14
C THR A 175 -10.39 12.82 8.83
N SER A 176 -9.84 11.74 9.39
CA SER A 176 -8.53 11.78 10.06
C SER A 176 -7.36 12.02 9.09
N GLY A 177 -7.61 11.87 7.79
CA GLY A 177 -6.58 12.00 6.76
C GLY A 177 -5.55 10.87 6.78
N SER A 178 -5.87 9.77 7.46
CA SER A 178 -4.90 8.69 7.69
C SER A 178 -4.68 7.82 6.47
N TYR A 179 -5.73 7.58 5.66
CA TYR A 179 -5.63 6.64 4.55
C TYR A 179 -6.68 6.86 3.45
N PRO A 180 -6.31 6.76 2.15
CA PRO A 180 -7.26 6.92 1.06
C PRO A 180 -8.15 5.69 0.88
N ASP A 181 -9.30 5.88 0.28
CA ASP A 181 -10.17 4.81 -0.18
C ASP A 181 -9.63 4.19 -1.47
N LEU A 182 -8.99 3.04 -1.36
CA LEU A 182 -8.43 2.33 -2.52
C LEU A 182 -9.50 1.65 -3.40
N LEU A 183 -10.76 1.60 -2.97
CA LEU A 183 -11.89 1.20 -3.81
C LEU A 183 -12.33 2.35 -4.73
N ASN A 184 -11.98 3.59 -4.37
CA ASN A 184 -12.18 4.75 -5.22
C ASN A 184 -11.11 4.74 -6.33
N LYS A 185 -11.57 4.56 -7.57
CA LYS A 185 -10.68 4.50 -8.76
C LYS A 185 -9.79 5.75 -8.87
N SER A 186 -10.35 6.94 -8.62
CA SER A 186 -9.59 8.20 -8.72
C SER A 186 -8.49 8.30 -7.68
N ALA A 187 -8.72 7.79 -6.45
CA ALA A 187 -7.71 7.74 -5.40
C ALA A 187 -6.57 6.78 -5.79
N THR A 188 -6.91 5.60 -6.31
CA THR A 188 -5.92 4.62 -6.78
C THR A 188 -5.13 5.15 -7.98
N GLU A 189 -5.76 5.79 -8.94
CA GLU A 189 -5.09 6.41 -10.10
C GLU A 189 -4.14 7.52 -9.64
N TYR A 190 -4.56 8.36 -8.70
CA TYR A 190 -3.72 9.41 -8.14
C TYR A 190 -2.50 8.84 -7.40
N PHE A 191 -2.69 7.77 -6.62
CA PHE A 191 -1.58 7.06 -5.97
C PHE A 191 -0.57 6.54 -6.99
N ILE A 192 -1.04 5.85 -8.05
CA ILE A 192 -0.17 5.31 -9.11
C ILE A 192 0.57 6.45 -9.81
N GLU A 193 -0.10 7.57 -10.07
CA GLU A 193 0.50 8.75 -10.70
C GLU A 193 1.60 9.36 -9.84
N THR A 194 1.35 9.47 -8.55
CA THR A 194 2.25 10.10 -7.59
C THR A 194 3.48 9.24 -7.30
N THR A 195 3.34 7.91 -7.34
CA THR A 195 4.41 6.95 -7.00
C THR A 195 4.97 6.22 -8.22
N HIS A 196 4.23 5.25 -8.75
CA HIS A 196 4.71 4.30 -9.76
C HIS A 196 5.12 4.96 -11.08
N LYS A 197 4.43 6.03 -11.50
CA LYS A 197 4.80 6.73 -12.75
C LYS A 197 6.15 7.40 -12.67
N LYS A 198 6.63 7.74 -11.48
CA LYS A 198 7.98 8.29 -11.29
C LYS A 198 9.09 7.28 -11.61
N TYR A 199 8.78 5.99 -11.47
CA TYR A 199 9.72 4.90 -11.81
C TYR A 199 9.53 4.35 -13.23
N LYS A 200 8.59 4.88 -14.03
CA LYS A 200 8.18 4.36 -15.33
C LYS A 200 9.29 4.36 -16.40
N LEU A 201 10.35 5.10 -16.20
CA LEU A 201 11.49 5.16 -17.12
C LEU A 201 12.55 4.08 -16.85
N CYS A 202 12.25 3.11 -16.00
CA CYS A 202 13.23 2.16 -15.51
C CYS A 202 13.05 0.79 -16.17
N ASP A 203 13.67 0.58 -17.34
CA ASP A 203 13.78 -0.74 -17.99
C ASP A 203 14.62 -1.75 -17.17
N ASN A 204 15.13 -1.32 -16.02
CA ASN A 204 16.04 -2.07 -15.18
C ASN A 204 15.38 -2.70 -13.95
N VAL A 205 14.09 -2.46 -13.76
CA VAL A 205 13.33 -3.01 -12.62
C VAL A 205 12.84 -4.41 -12.95
N THR A 206 13.20 -5.36 -12.10
CA THR A 206 12.84 -6.77 -12.27
C THR A 206 11.45 -7.08 -11.72
N ALA A 207 11.05 -6.44 -10.61
CA ALA A 207 9.75 -6.64 -9.95
C ALA A 207 9.39 -5.47 -9.04
N VAL A 208 8.11 -5.42 -8.64
CA VAL A 208 7.59 -4.49 -7.63
C VAL A 208 7.18 -5.28 -6.40
N PHE A 209 7.59 -4.82 -5.23
CA PHE A 209 7.15 -5.33 -3.94
C PHE A 209 6.13 -4.36 -3.32
N ALA A 210 4.88 -4.82 -3.19
CA ALA A 210 3.78 -4.06 -2.56
C ALA A 210 3.34 -4.77 -1.26
N PRO A 211 3.71 -4.25 -0.07
CA PRO A 211 3.55 -4.97 1.20
C PRO A 211 2.12 -5.06 1.71
N SER A 212 1.16 -4.41 1.08
CA SER A 212 -0.18 -4.25 1.65
C SER A 212 -1.29 -5.05 1.00
N CYS A 213 -1.00 -6.04 0.20
CA CYS A 213 -2.03 -6.95 -0.27
C CYS A 213 -2.52 -7.85 0.90
N LYS A 214 -3.15 -7.24 1.91
CA LYS A 214 -3.98 -7.94 2.90
C LYS A 214 -5.33 -8.30 2.28
N LYS A 215 -5.35 -8.96 1.13
CA LYS A 215 -6.48 -9.83 0.86
C LYS A 215 -6.40 -10.96 1.88
N SER A 216 -7.45 -11.13 2.65
CA SER A 216 -7.56 -12.26 3.56
C SER A 216 -7.30 -13.53 2.76
N CYS A 217 -6.13 -14.13 2.95
CA CYS A 217 -5.73 -15.39 2.32
C CYS A 217 -6.52 -16.59 2.89
N ARG A 218 -7.78 -16.38 3.32
CA ARG A 218 -8.60 -17.48 3.88
C ARG A 218 -9.17 -18.41 2.83
N ASP A 219 -9.27 -17.98 1.55
CA ASP A 219 -10.05 -18.76 0.59
C ASP A 219 -9.31 -19.29 -0.65
N SER A 220 -8.01 -19.09 -0.84
CA SER A 220 -7.39 -19.58 -2.09
C SER A 220 -5.96 -20.10 -2.04
N GLY A 221 -5.33 -20.25 -0.90
CA GLY A 221 -4.02 -20.96 -0.81
C GLY A 221 -2.88 -20.44 -1.72
N LYS A 222 -3.07 -19.33 -2.43
CA LYS A 222 -2.10 -18.72 -3.34
C LYS A 222 -2.00 -17.24 -3.07
N CYS A 223 -1.14 -16.86 -2.14
CA CYS A 223 -0.71 -15.49 -2.00
C CYS A 223 0.56 -15.32 -2.84
N SER A 224 0.41 -14.88 -4.09
CA SER A 224 1.55 -14.45 -4.90
C SER A 224 1.85 -13.00 -4.57
N TYR A 225 2.82 -12.76 -3.71
CA TYR A 225 3.33 -11.43 -3.39
C TYR A 225 4.15 -10.79 -4.52
N PHE A 226 4.17 -11.40 -5.69
CA PHE A 226 5.02 -11.03 -6.81
C PHE A 226 4.17 -10.94 -8.07
N ALA A 227 3.98 -9.73 -8.58
CA ALA A 227 3.52 -9.54 -9.95
C ALA A 227 4.75 -9.22 -10.81
N PRO A 228 5.12 -10.05 -11.80
CA PRO A 228 6.07 -9.62 -12.80
C PRO A 228 5.50 -8.43 -13.56
N LEU A 229 6.33 -7.43 -13.84
CA LEU A 229 5.99 -6.35 -14.74
C LEU A 229 5.88 -6.96 -16.16
N LEU A 230 4.68 -6.95 -16.72
CA LEU A 230 4.43 -7.25 -18.13
C LEU A 230 4.77 -6.06 -19.01
#